data_89b08554d6aa13ab8a180e2f5e2cdef6
#
_entry.id   89b08554d6aa13ab8a180e2f5e2cdef6
#
_cell.length_a   1.000
_cell.length_b   1.000
_cell.length_c   1.000
_cell.angle_alpha   90.00
_cell.angle_beta   90.00
_cell.angle_gamma   90.00
#
_symmetry.space_group_name_H-M   'P 1'
#
loop_
_entity.id
_entity.type
_entity.pdbx_description
1 polymer ?
#
loop_
_entity_poly.entity_id
_entity_poly.type
_entity_poly.pdbx_seq_one_letter_code
_entity_poly.pdbx_strand_id
1 'polypeptide(L)'
;MIAAVREFANRFLGRGDATITVPSFDGALKPNQKLESAETLLTCEAPEDLATVGGNLLIADGPRLLRLDGGTASEVRSFDRSISALCALPGGGVAVALGGREVRLYANPSAEQPSATFTDAAFNAINALALADDNALIATDGSTSCGVDDWARDLMELNRSGRVFRLDPASKAVTRLAQGLGHAFGSCAHGNGVLVSESWRHRLVLVAPGAAPRIVLAHLPVYPSRLSKASGGGYWLTAFTARTQLIEFVLREPAYRKRMMAEIDPAYWVAPRLRSGFSFKEPMQGAHIKTMGVIKPWAPPRSYGLVIRLNAEGQPLYSLHSRVDGINHGIVAAIEMGGDLVMIAKGPGRVLRLPLAGLAEEFSS
;
A
#
# COMPACT_ATOMS: atom_id res chain seq x y z
N MET A 1 -25.33 13.44 -15.65
CA MET A 1 -26.44 12.53 -15.99
C MET A 1 -25.96 11.33 -16.82
N ILE A 2 -25.31 11.51 -17.99
CA ILE A 2 -24.83 10.42 -18.87
C ILE A 2 -23.81 9.51 -18.16
N ALA A 3 -22.90 10.05 -17.34
CA ALA A 3 -21.92 9.26 -16.59
C ALA A 3 -22.60 8.35 -15.55
N ALA A 4 -23.61 8.85 -14.84
CA ALA A 4 -24.35 8.07 -13.85
C ALA A 4 -25.20 6.95 -14.49
N VAL A 5 -25.79 7.22 -15.66
CA VAL A 5 -26.52 6.20 -16.44
C VAL A 5 -25.57 5.13 -16.96
N ARG A 6 -24.39 5.52 -17.45
CA ARG A 6 -23.35 4.59 -17.89
C ARG A 6 -22.81 3.73 -16.74
N GLU A 7 -22.61 4.34 -15.57
CA GLU A 7 -22.18 3.62 -14.37
C GLU A 7 -23.25 2.62 -13.91
N PHE A 8 -24.52 3.01 -13.93
CA PHE A 8 -25.63 2.11 -13.64
C PHE A 8 -25.73 0.96 -14.64
N ALA A 9 -25.63 1.26 -15.95
CA ALA A 9 -25.62 0.25 -16.99
C ALA A 9 -24.42 -0.71 -16.88
N ASN A 10 -23.24 -0.19 -16.58
CA ASN A 10 -22.04 -1.01 -16.33
C ASN A 10 -22.21 -1.93 -15.11
N ARG A 11 -22.82 -1.42 -14.03
CA ARG A 11 -23.17 -2.22 -12.85
C ARG A 11 -24.14 -3.35 -13.21
N PHE A 12 -25.18 -3.06 -13.95
CA PHE A 12 -26.20 -4.04 -14.34
C PHE A 12 -25.63 -5.12 -15.29
N LEU A 13 -24.78 -4.71 -16.23
CA LEU A 13 -24.18 -5.60 -17.23
C LEU A 13 -22.84 -6.24 -16.78
N GLY A 14 -22.36 -5.93 -15.58
CA GLY A 14 -21.08 -6.44 -15.10
C GLY A 14 -19.88 -5.98 -15.93
N ARG A 15 -19.90 -4.75 -16.46
CA ARG A 15 -18.85 -4.19 -17.33
C ARG A 15 -18.07 -3.07 -16.65
N GLY A 16 -16.89 -2.75 -17.18
CA GLY A 16 -16.03 -1.70 -16.65
C GLY A 16 -15.61 -1.98 -15.19
N ASP A 17 -15.65 -0.96 -14.35
CA ASP A 17 -15.35 -1.06 -12.91
C ASP A 17 -16.29 -2.01 -12.15
N ALA A 18 -17.36 -2.46 -12.79
CA ALA A 18 -18.32 -3.39 -12.25
C ALA A 18 -18.07 -4.84 -12.70
N THR A 19 -16.98 -5.19 -13.37
CA THR A 19 -16.65 -6.59 -13.72
C THR A 19 -16.15 -7.39 -12.51
N ILE A 20 -16.60 -8.63 -12.34
CA ILE A 20 -16.02 -9.58 -11.37
C ILE A 20 -14.79 -10.31 -11.93
N THR A 21 -14.48 -10.09 -13.20
CA THR A 21 -13.32 -10.69 -13.83
C THR A 21 -12.06 -10.08 -13.24
N VAL A 22 -11.23 -10.92 -12.66
CA VAL A 22 -9.88 -10.55 -12.20
C VAL A 22 -8.92 -10.85 -13.33
N PRO A 23 -8.10 -9.88 -13.76
CA PRO A 23 -7.04 -10.15 -14.72
C PRO A 23 -6.11 -11.25 -14.23
N SER A 24 -5.62 -12.09 -15.14
CA SER A 24 -4.61 -13.10 -14.83
C SER A 24 -3.27 -12.44 -14.51
N PHE A 25 -2.48 -13.12 -13.69
CA PHE A 25 -1.08 -12.79 -13.53
C PHE A 25 -0.30 -13.33 -14.73
N ASP A 26 0.00 -12.47 -15.69
CA ASP A 26 0.75 -12.83 -16.90
C ASP A 26 1.76 -11.73 -17.30
N GLY A 27 2.55 -11.98 -18.34
CA GLY A 27 3.56 -11.03 -18.81
C GLY A 27 4.50 -10.59 -17.68
N ALA A 28 4.64 -9.27 -17.51
CA ALA A 28 5.45 -8.66 -16.46
C ALA A 28 5.00 -9.00 -15.02
N LEU A 29 3.78 -9.50 -14.87
CA LEU A 29 3.21 -9.91 -13.58
C LEU A 29 3.19 -11.43 -13.38
N LYS A 30 3.94 -12.20 -14.18
CA LYS A 30 3.99 -13.67 -14.07
C LYS A 30 4.43 -14.12 -12.67
N PRO A 31 3.66 -15.00 -12.00
CA PRO A 31 3.96 -15.43 -10.63
C PRO A 31 5.30 -16.14 -10.50
N ASN A 32 6.02 -15.83 -9.42
CA ASN A 32 7.26 -16.47 -8.99
C ASN A 32 7.27 -16.58 -7.45
N GLN A 33 8.41 -16.93 -6.84
CA GLN A 33 8.58 -17.00 -5.38
C GLN A 33 9.77 -16.12 -4.92
N LYS A 34 10.10 -15.07 -5.69
CA LYS A 34 11.31 -14.29 -5.44
C LYS A 34 11.32 -13.62 -4.07
N LEU A 35 10.17 -13.19 -3.54
CA LEU A 35 10.10 -12.61 -2.20
C LEU A 35 10.38 -13.62 -1.08
N GLU A 36 10.26 -14.93 -1.32
CA GLU A 36 10.62 -15.94 -0.34
C GLU A 36 12.15 -16.14 -0.21
N SER A 37 12.92 -15.71 -1.22
CA SER A 37 14.39 -15.70 -1.16
C SER A 37 14.97 -14.46 -0.47
N ALA A 38 14.12 -13.48 -0.10
CA ALA A 38 14.57 -12.28 0.60
C ALA A 38 15.02 -12.59 2.03
N GLU A 39 16.13 -11.99 2.44
CA GLU A 39 16.62 -12.09 3.81
C GLU A 39 15.73 -11.30 4.76
N THR A 40 15.43 -11.85 5.93
CA THR A 40 14.76 -11.13 7.01
C THR A 40 15.80 -10.34 7.82
N LEU A 41 15.75 -9.01 7.71
CA LEU A 41 16.62 -8.12 8.49
C LEU A 41 16.13 -7.93 9.93
N LEU A 42 14.82 -7.87 10.11
CA LEU A 42 14.20 -7.61 11.41
C LEU A 42 12.80 -8.22 11.45
N THR A 43 12.41 -8.72 12.61
CA THR A 43 11.01 -9.04 12.93
C THR A 43 10.45 -7.95 13.83
N CYS A 44 9.30 -7.40 13.45
CA CYS A 44 8.61 -6.29 14.09
C CYS A 44 7.22 -6.74 14.56
N GLU A 45 6.65 -6.00 15.49
CA GLU A 45 5.29 -6.28 16.00
C GLU A 45 4.20 -5.78 15.06
N ALA A 46 4.37 -4.54 14.57
CA ALA A 46 3.38 -3.86 13.71
C ALA A 46 4.09 -2.94 12.68
N PRO A 47 4.94 -3.49 11.79
CA PRO A 47 5.68 -2.68 10.84
C PRO A 47 4.73 -2.08 9.80
N GLU A 48 4.92 -0.79 9.50
CA GLU A 48 4.01 -0.04 8.63
C GLU A 48 4.71 0.61 7.44
N ASP A 49 5.82 1.31 7.65
CA ASP A 49 6.49 2.08 6.60
C ASP A 49 8.01 2.19 6.83
N LEU A 50 8.72 2.57 5.78
CA LEU A 50 10.19 2.69 5.72
C LEU A 50 10.60 4.07 5.20
N ALA A 51 11.71 4.58 5.72
CA ALA A 51 12.39 5.74 5.14
C ALA A 51 13.90 5.62 5.30
N THR A 52 14.69 6.10 4.32
CA THR A 52 16.14 6.21 4.44
C THR A 52 16.51 7.66 4.76
N VAL A 53 17.13 7.88 5.91
CA VAL A 53 17.55 9.20 6.38
C VAL A 53 19.02 9.17 6.78
N GLY A 54 19.84 9.98 6.11
CA GLY A 54 21.28 10.04 6.40
C GLY A 54 22.00 8.69 6.25
N GLY A 55 21.54 7.85 5.31
CA GLY A 55 22.09 6.50 5.09
C GLY A 55 21.59 5.44 6.07
N ASN A 56 20.76 5.81 7.06
CA ASN A 56 20.17 4.87 8.01
C ASN A 56 18.74 4.49 7.60
N LEU A 57 18.36 3.25 7.84
CA LEU A 57 17.00 2.78 7.66
C LEU A 57 16.15 3.11 8.90
N LEU A 58 15.09 3.88 8.69
CA LEU A 58 14.05 4.10 9.69
C LEU A 58 12.86 3.20 9.40
N ILE A 59 12.26 2.65 10.45
CA ILE A 59 11.16 1.69 10.39
C ILE A 59 10.05 2.20 11.35
N ALA A 60 8.85 2.34 10.83
CA ALA A 60 7.65 2.51 11.65
C ALA A 60 7.20 1.15 12.18
N ASP A 61 7.17 0.97 13.50
CA ASP A 61 6.72 -0.26 14.16
C ASP A 61 5.68 0.08 15.25
N GLY A 62 4.42 0.13 14.87
CA GLY A 62 3.36 0.66 15.73
C GLY A 62 3.65 2.12 16.10
N PRO A 63 3.70 2.47 17.39
CA PRO A 63 4.04 3.82 17.83
C PRO A 63 5.55 4.09 17.82
N ARG A 64 6.40 3.09 17.60
CA ARG A 64 7.86 3.19 17.70
C ARG A 64 8.48 3.56 16.36
N LEU A 65 9.36 4.52 16.36
CA LEU A 65 10.29 4.80 15.26
C LEU A 65 11.61 4.10 15.57
N LEU A 66 11.92 3.07 14.82
CA LEU A 66 13.15 2.31 14.96
C LEU A 66 14.18 2.76 13.93
N ARG A 67 15.46 2.67 14.28
CA ARG A 67 16.59 2.79 13.37
C ARG A 67 17.32 1.46 13.30
N LEU A 68 17.55 0.96 12.10
CA LEU A 68 18.36 -0.21 11.85
C LEU A 68 19.78 0.22 11.44
N ASP A 69 20.76 -0.20 12.19
CA ASP A 69 22.19 0.04 11.95
C ASP A 69 22.96 -1.25 12.14
N GLY A 70 23.71 -1.69 11.11
CA GLY A 70 24.54 -2.90 11.18
C GLY A 70 23.79 -4.17 11.61
N GLY A 71 22.50 -4.29 11.33
CA GLY A 71 21.67 -5.43 11.73
C GLY A 71 21.04 -5.32 13.13
N THR A 72 21.35 -4.25 13.89
CA THR A 72 20.76 -4.00 15.21
C THR A 72 19.71 -2.90 15.13
N ALA A 73 18.50 -3.19 15.62
CA ALA A 73 17.44 -2.19 15.71
C ALA A 73 17.52 -1.46 17.06
N SER A 74 17.43 -0.14 17.02
CA SER A 74 17.33 0.72 18.20
C SER A 74 16.12 1.63 18.09
N GLU A 75 15.42 1.84 19.20
CA GLU A 75 14.32 2.79 19.26
C GLU A 75 14.89 4.22 19.26
N VAL A 76 14.49 5.02 18.28
CA VAL A 76 14.82 6.44 18.20
C VAL A 76 13.81 7.24 19.01
N ARG A 77 12.54 6.83 18.95
CA ARG A 77 11.42 7.53 19.58
C ARG A 77 10.18 6.66 19.64
N SER A 78 9.34 6.90 20.65
CA SER A 78 7.96 6.41 20.72
C SER A 78 6.98 7.58 20.70
N PHE A 79 5.81 7.35 20.09
CA PHE A 79 4.71 8.30 19.98
C PHE A 79 3.51 7.84 20.79
N ASP A 80 2.56 8.74 20.99
CA ASP A 80 1.27 8.47 21.63
C ASP A 80 0.28 7.69 20.74
N ARG A 81 0.54 7.62 19.44
CA ARG A 81 -0.25 6.94 18.41
C ARG A 81 0.66 6.20 17.45
N SER A 82 0.11 5.15 16.80
CA SER A 82 0.82 4.40 15.77
C SER A 82 1.23 5.31 14.61
N ILE A 83 2.42 5.05 14.08
CA ILE A 83 2.93 5.69 12.87
C ILE A 83 2.23 5.05 11.68
N SER A 84 1.57 5.85 10.86
CA SER A 84 0.87 5.37 9.66
C SER A 84 1.64 5.63 8.36
N ALA A 85 2.61 6.55 8.36
CA ALA A 85 3.50 6.79 7.22
C ALA A 85 4.78 7.50 7.64
N LEU A 86 5.85 7.29 6.87
CA LEU A 86 7.14 7.96 6.96
C LEU A 86 7.53 8.61 5.63
N CYS A 87 8.26 9.71 5.68
CA CYS A 87 8.91 10.28 4.52
C CYS A 87 10.23 10.94 4.92
N ALA A 88 11.32 10.60 4.24
CA ALA A 88 12.58 11.31 4.40
C ALA A 88 12.47 12.74 3.87
N LEU A 89 13.01 13.68 4.60
CA LEU A 89 13.05 15.10 4.24
C LEU A 89 14.49 15.53 3.86
N PRO A 90 14.65 16.58 3.05
CA PRO A 90 15.96 17.17 2.78
C PRO A 90 16.67 17.57 4.09
N GLY A 91 18.01 17.52 4.08
CA GLY A 91 18.82 17.89 5.25
C GLY A 91 18.83 16.86 6.37
N GLY A 92 18.36 15.64 6.15
CA GLY A 92 18.34 14.59 7.16
C GLY A 92 17.11 14.59 8.07
N GLY A 93 16.08 15.33 7.72
CA GLY A 93 14.81 15.34 8.42
C GLY A 93 13.92 14.15 8.13
N VAL A 94 12.84 14.02 8.89
CA VAL A 94 11.80 13.01 8.70
C VAL A 94 10.41 13.57 8.94
N ALA A 95 9.46 13.25 8.08
CA ALA A 95 8.04 13.45 8.31
C ALA A 95 7.41 12.14 8.80
N VAL A 96 6.53 12.25 9.80
CA VAL A 96 5.85 11.14 10.45
C VAL A 96 4.35 11.43 10.48
N ALA A 97 3.54 10.54 9.93
CA ALA A 97 2.09 10.58 10.08
C ALA A 97 1.68 9.73 11.30
N LEU A 98 0.83 10.27 12.16
CA LEU A 98 0.41 9.67 13.43
C LEU A 98 -1.09 9.40 13.44
N GLY A 99 -1.46 8.12 13.61
CA GLY A 99 -2.84 7.68 13.68
C GLY A 99 -3.70 8.07 12.45
N GLY A 100 -3.05 8.38 11.32
CA GLY A 100 -3.70 8.84 10.10
C GLY A 100 -4.30 10.26 10.17
N ARG A 101 -4.05 11.02 11.26
CA ARG A 101 -4.74 12.31 11.51
C ARG A 101 -3.83 13.51 11.74
N GLU A 102 -2.55 13.28 11.81
CA GLU A 102 -1.57 14.31 12.08
C GLU A 102 -0.27 14.01 11.36
N VAL A 103 0.41 15.02 10.86
CA VAL A 103 1.75 14.89 10.26
C VAL A 103 2.71 15.83 10.99
N ARG A 104 3.78 15.27 11.56
CA ARG A 104 4.86 16.01 12.23
C ARG A 104 6.14 15.93 11.43
N LEU A 105 6.81 17.05 11.28
CA LEU A 105 8.12 17.16 10.63
C LEU A 105 9.18 17.34 11.68
N TYR A 106 10.26 16.59 11.58
CA TYR A 106 11.41 16.70 12.47
C TYR A 106 12.67 17.02 11.66
N ALA A 107 13.50 17.92 12.15
CA ALA A 107 14.76 18.31 11.50
C ALA A 107 15.76 17.15 11.41
N ASN A 108 15.67 16.20 12.33
CA ASN A 108 16.32 14.90 12.32
C ASN A 108 15.49 13.91 13.14
N PRO A 109 15.69 12.58 12.99
CA PRO A 109 14.88 11.57 13.67
C PRO A 109 14.89 11.65 15.20
N SER A 110 15.96 12.18 15.80
CA SER A 110 16.12 12.29 17.26
C SER A 110 15.72 13.67 17.83
N ALA A 111 15.29 14.62 16.97
CA ALA A 111 14.91 15.98 17.42
C ALA A 111 13.69 15.91 18.36
N GLU A 112 13.76 16.48 19.56
CA GLU A 112 12.72 16.38 20.59
C GLU A 112 11.39 17.00 20.14
N GLN A 113 11.46 18.15 19.48
CA GLN A 113 10.29 18.91 19.04
C GLN A 113 10.13 18.85 17.51
N PRO A 114 8.91 18.78 16.99
CA PRO A 114 8.68 18.92 15.57
C PRO A 114 8.96 20.35 15.10
N SER A 115 9.59 20.49 13.93
CA SER A 115 9.79 21.77 13.26
C SER A 115 8.49 22.33 12.66
N ALA A 116 7.58 21.43 12.29
CA ALA A 116 6.22 21.77 11.85
C ALA A 116 5.25 20.63 12.20
N THR A 117 4.00 20.99 12.42
CA THR A 117 2.89 20.05 12.62
C THR A 117 1.73 20.46 11.73
N PHE A 118 1.17 19.48 11.03
CA PHE A 118 -0.04 19.64 10.23
C PHE A 118 -1.16 18.84 10.89
N THR A 119 -2.21 19.55 11.25
CA THR A 119 -3.48 19.00 11.70
C THR A 119 -4.58 19.64 10.86
N ASP A 120 -5.47 18.86 10.31
CA ASP A 120 -6.62 19.32 9.55
C ASP A 120 -7.81 18.45 9.90
N ALA A 121 -8.97 19.06 10.11
CA ALA A 121 -10.21 18.33 10.42
C ALA A 121 -10.59 17.32 9.31
N ALA A 122 -10.06 17.53 8.11
CA ALA A 122 -10.25 16.59 7.01
C ALA A 122 -9.36 15.34 7.12
N PHE A 123 -8.25 15.35 7.86
CA PHE A 123 -7.39 14.17 7.99
C PHE A 123 -8.07 13.05 8.77
N ASN A 124 -8.09 11.84 8.21
CA ASN A 124 -8.69 10.68 8.86
C ASN A 124 -7.90 9.38 8.72
N ALA A 125 -7.34 9.13 7.53
CA ALA A 125 -6.62 7.89 7.22
C ALA A 125 -5.38 8.18 6.35
N ILE A 126 -4.51 9.11 6.79
CA ILE A 126 -3.23 9.35 6.11
C ILE A 126 -2.40 8.08 6.22
N ASN A 127 -2.13 7.44 5.09
CA ASN A 127 -1.49 6.13 4.97
C ASN A 127 -0.20 6.13 4.14
N ALA A 128 0.13 7.23 3.45
CA ALA A 128 1.45 7.43 2.87
C ALA A 128 1.81 8.93 2.79
N LEU A 129 3.10 9.17 2.84
CA LEU A 129 3.72 10.48 2.64
C LEU A 129 4.75 10.37 1.51
N ALA A 130 4.85 11.39 0.67
CA ALA A 130 5.88 11.52 -0.35
C ALA A 130 6.38 12.95 -0.45
N LEU A 131 7.64 13.13 -0.84
CA LEU A 131 8.21 14.44 -1.11
C LEU A 131 7.94 14.81 -2.56
N ALA A 132 7.34 15.98 -2.79
CA ALA A 132 7.24 16.59 -4.11
C ALA A 132 8.58 17.25 -4.51
N ASP A 133 8.77 17.53 -5.80
CA ASP A 133 10.04 18.09 -6.31
C ASP A 133 10.37 19.48 -5.75
N ASP A 134 9.38 20.22 -5.25
CA ASP A 134 9.49 21.52 -4.61
C ASP A 134 9.55 21.46 -3.07
N ASN A 135 9.87 20.29 -2.51
CA ASN A 135 9.95 20.02 -1.07
C ASN A 135 8.64 20.14 -0.27
N ALA A 136 7.50 20.30 -0.93
CA ALA A 136 6.22 20.10 -0.25
C ALA A 136 5.98 18.61 -0.01
N LEU A 137 5.20 18.27 1.01
CA LEU A 137 4.77 16.92 1.26
C LEU A 137 3.45 16.63 0.55
N ILE A 138 3.34 15.45 -0.01
CA ILE A 138 2.09 14.87 -0.47
C ILE A 138 1.64 13.84 0.55
N ALA A 139 0.42 13.99 1.03
CA ALA A 139 -0.20 13.03 1.93
C ALA A 139 -1.40 12.38 1.22
N THR A 140 -1.43 11.07 1.16
CA THR A 140 -2.61 10.32 0.73
C THR A 140 -3.44 9.94 1.94
N ASP A 141 -4.75 10.12 1.83
CA ASP A 141 -5.74 9.83 2.87
C ASP A 141 -6.74 8.83 2.27
N GLY A 142 -6.78 7.63 2.82
CA GLY A 142 -7.53 6.50 2.24
C GLY A 142 -9.03 6.64 2.34
N SER A 143 -9.54 7.22 3.43
CA SER A 143 -10.97 7.26 3.71
C SER A 143 -11.36 8.43 4.61
N THR A 144 -12.58 8.94 4.42
CA THR A 144 -13.18 9.95 5.33
C THR A 144 -13.90 9.34 6.53
N SER A 145 -14.22 8.06 6.48
CA SER A 145 -15.06 7.37 7.49
C SER A 145 -14.34 6.25 8.24
N CYS A 146 -13.37 5.58 7.59
CA CYS A 146 -12.61 4.50 8.19
C CYS A 146 -11.19 4.95 8.49
N GLY A 147 -10.65 4.61 9.66
CA GLY A 147 -9.25 4.86 10.01
C GLY A 147 -8.28 3.96 9.24
N VAL A 148 -6.97 4.17 9.42
CA VAL A 148 -5.93 3.42 8.69
C VAL A 148 -6.02 1.90 8.91
N ASP A 149 -6.43 1.44 10.09
CA ASP A 149 -6.54 0.02 10.41
C ASP A 149 -7.87 -0.60 9.93
N ASP A 150 -8.88 0.24 9.63
CA ASP A 150 -10.21 -0.19 9.19
C ASP A 150 -10.35 -0.30 7.65
N TRP A 151 -9.25 -0.41 6.92
CA TRP A 151 -9.23 -0.46 5.46
C TRP A 151 -10.10 -1.61 4.88
N ALA A 152 -10.19 -2.75 5.57
CA ALA A 152 -11.04 -3.85 5.14
C ALA A 152 -12.53 -3.48 5.21
N ARG A 153 -12.95 -2.71 6.21
CA ARG A 153 -14.29 -2.15 6.31
C ARG A 153 -14.55 -1.14 5.21
N ASP A 154 -13.59 -0.24 4.95
CA ASP A 154 -13.66 0.75 3.88
C ASP A 154 -13.92 0.10 2.51
N LEU A 155 -13.20 -1.00 2.22
CA LEU A 155 -13.43 -1.81 1.02
C LEU A 155 -14.84 -2.45 1.02
N MET A 156 -15.24 -3.10 2.13
CA MET A 156 -16.53 -3.78 2.22
C MET A 156 -17.71 -2.81 2.18
N GLU A 157 -17.54 -1.58 2.61
CA GLU A 157 -18.52 -0.51 2.47
C GLU A 157 -18.58 0.09 1.05
N LEU A 158 -17.60 -0.27 0.19
CA LEU A 158 -17.41 0.28 -1.16
C LEU A 158 -17.17 1.78 -1.16
N ASN A 159 -16.44 2.28 -0.16
CA ASN A 159 -16.16 3.69 -0.03
C ASN A 159 -15.27 4.19 -1.17
N ARG A 160 -15.51 5.44 -1.58
CA ARG A 160 -14.74 6.17 -2.60
C ARG A 160 -14.50 7.58 -2.11
N SER A 161 -13.96 7.70 -0.90
CA SER A 161 -13.77 8.96 -0.22
C SER A 161 -12.30 9.36 -0.05
N GLY A 162 -11.38 8.59 -0.65
CA GLY A 162 -9.95 8.85 -0.63
C GLY A 162 -9.57 10.21 -1.20
N ARG A 163 -8.53 10.82 -0.65
CA ARG A 163 -8.08 12.17 -0.94
C ARG A 163 -6.56 12.24 -1.07
N VAL A 164 -6.10 13.31 -1.72
CA VAL A 164 -4.67 13.65 -1.79
C VAL A 164 -4.52 15.09 -1.34
N PHE A 165 -3.62 15.32 -0.40
CA PHE A 165 -3.28 16.63 0.13
C PHE A 165 -1.84 16.99 -0.20
N ARG A 166 -1.62 18.28 -0.43
CA ARG A 166 -0.31 18.93 -0.46
C ARG A 166 -0.15 19.72 0.84
N LEU A 167 0.94 19.47 1.53
CA LEU A 167 1.32 20.12 2.77
C LEU A 167 2.56 20.97 2.49
N ASP A 168 2.49 22.26 2.68
CA ASP A 168 3.60 23.18 2.46
C ASP A 168 4.28 23.49 3.80
N PRO A 169 5.53 23.04 4.04
CA PRO A 169 6.22 23.29 5.30
C PRO A 169 6.51 24.77 5.57
N ALA A 170 6.68 25.57 4.52
CA ALA A 170 7.02 26.99 4.66
C ALA A 170 5.82 27.84 5.07
N SER A 171 4.70 27.67 4.37
CA SER A 171 3.46 28.43 4.65
C SER A 171 2.54 27.75 5.66
N LYS A 172 2.79 26.47 6.00
CA LYS A 172 1.91 25.58 6.78
C LYS A 172 0.54 25.35 6.13
N ALA A 173 0.42 25.64 4.84
CA ALA A 173 -0.83 25.45 4.11
C ALA A 173 -1.11 23.96 3.82
N VAL A 174 -2.38 23.59 3.95
CA VAL A 174 -2.92 22.29 3.55
C VAL A 174 -3.83 22.51 2.34
N THR A 175 -3.47 21.92 1.21
CA THR A 175 -4.25 22.05 -0.03
C THR A 175 -4.70 20.68 -0.51
N ARG A 176 -5.99 20.49 -0.75
CA ARG A 176 -6.50 19.24 -1.33
C ARG A 176 -6.32 19.25 -2.84
N LEU A 177 -5.55 18.29 -3.36
CA LEU A 177 -5.28 18.11 -4.79
C LEU A 177 -6.31 17.24 -5.48
N ALA A 178 -6.83 16.21 -4.80
CA ALA A 178 -7.83 15.29 -5.35
C ALA A 178 -8.73 14.73 -4.24
N GLN A 179 -9.91 14.26 -4.65
CA GLN A 179 -10.89 13.58 -3.78
C GLN A 179 -11.72 12.57 -4.56
N GLY A 180 -12.49 11.73 -3.87
CA GLY A 180 -13.37 10.74 -4.50
C GLY A 180 -12.60 9.54 -5.06
N LEU A 181 -11.39 9.29 -4.55
CA LEU A 181 -10.57 8.14 -4.90
C LEU A 181 -11.02 6.90 -4.11
N GLY A 182 -10.93 5.73 -4.74
CA GLY A 182 -11.17 4.45 -4.09
C GLY A 182 -9.97 4.04 -3.25
N HIS A 183 -9.82 4.61 -2.06
CA HIS A 183 -8.70 4.41 -1.13
C HIS A 183 -7.35 4.85 -1.73
N ALA A 184 -7.07 6.14 -1.71
CA ALA A 184 -5.75 6.65 -2.07
C ALA A 184 -4.72 6.12 -1.07
N PHE A 185 -3.72 5.34 -1.54
CA PHE A 185 -2.73 4.73 -0.64
C PHE A 185 -1.34 5.33 -0.86
N GLY A 186 -0.60 4.88 -1.86
CA GLY A 186 0.75 5.33 -2.12
C GLY A 186 0.80 6.56 -3.01
N SER A 187 1.86 7.35 -2.87
CA SER A 187 2.14 8.46 -3.77
C SER A 187 3.64 8.58 -4.04
N CYS A 188 3.98 9.07 -5.25
CA CYS A 188 5.35 9.35 -5.64
C CYS A 188 5.37 10.49 -6.66
N ALA A 189 6.33 11.41 -6.57
CA ALA A 189 6.48 12.51 -7.53
C ALA A 189 6.66 11.97 -8.96
N HIS A 190 5.94 12.57 -9.93
CA HIS A 190 5.96 12.19 -11.34
C HIS A 190 5.74 13.43 -12.23
N GLY A 191 6.80 13.91 -12.86
CA GLY A 191 6.76 15.15 -13.62
C GLY A 191 6.28 16.33 -12.76
N ASN A 192 5.31 17.08 -13.24
CA ASN A 192 4.69 18.20 -12.51
C ASN A 192 3.52 17.79 -11.60
N GLY A 193 3.34 16.49 -11.36
CA GLY A 193 2.25 15.96 -10.56
C GLY A 193 2.72 14.81 -9.66
N VAL A 194 1.77 14.01 -9.22
CA VAL A 194 1.97 12.91 -8.27
C VAL A 194 1.28 11.67 -8.81
N LEU A 195 2.03 10.59 -8.95
CA LEU A 195 1.48 9.27 -9.23
C LEU A 195 0.89 8.72 -7.91
N VAL A 196 -0.37 8.32 -7.94
CA VAL A 196 -1.11 7.86 -6.75
C VAL A 196 -1.70 6.49 -7.02
N SER A 197 -1.55 5.55 -6.09
CA SER A 197 -2.24 4.28 -6.13
C SER A 197 -3.67 4.42 -5.60
N GLU A 198 -4.63 3.90 -6.35
CA GLU A 198 -6.05 3.85 -6.00
C GLU A 198 -6.44 2.39 -5.78
N SER A 199 -6.36 1.93 -4.51
CA SER A 199 -6.38 0.50 -4.16
C SER A 199 -7.67 -0.20 -4.55
N TRP A 200 -8.85 0.41 -4.26
CA TRP A 200 -10.16 -0.21 -4.54
C TRP A 200 -10.58 -0.13 -6.00
N ARG A 201 -9.82 0.60 -6.81
CA ARG A 201 -10.00 0.63 -8.27
C ARG A 201 -8.85 -0.02 -9.03
N HIS A 202 -7.91 -0.65 -8.29
CA HIS A 202 -6.84 -1.46 -8.86
C HIS A 202 -6.07 -0.73 -9.96
N ARG A 203 -5.65 0.52 -9.69
CA ARG A 203 -5.05 1.38 -10.71
C ARG A 203 -4.08 2.40 -10.13
N LEU A 204 -3.30 3.01 -11.02
CA LEU A 204 -2.52 4.21 -10.75
C LEU A 204 -3.14 5.38 -11.47
N VAL A 205 -3.18 6.52 -10.82
CA VAL A 205 -3.64 7.79 -11.38
C VAL A 205 -2.59 8.87 -11.19
N LEU A 206 -2.46 9.74 -12.19
CA LEU A 206 -1.68 10.97 -12.07
C LEU A 206 -2.60 12.07 -11.55
N VAL A 207 -2.23 12.67 -10.43
CA VAL A 207 -2.87 13.82 -9.81
C VAL A 207 -1.96 15.02 -10.06
N ALA A 208 -2.48 16.05 -10.74
CA ALA A 208 -1.78 17.29 -10.98
C ALA A 208 -2.63 18.48 -10.49
N PRO A 209 -2.01 19.60 -10.05
CA PRO A 209 -2.74 20.77 -9.60
C PRO A 209 -3.71 21.29 -10.66
N GLY A 210 -4.96 21.54 -10.26
CA GLY A 210 -5.99 22.11 -11.16
C GLY A 210 -6.55 21.16 -12.23
N ALA A 211 -6.13 19.89 -12.25
CA ALA A 211 -6.59 18.90 -13.22
C ALA A 211 -7.32 17.73 -12.56
N ALA A 212 -8.24 17.12 -13.30
CA ALA A 212 -8.86 15.87 -12.87
C ALA A 212 -7.82 14.72 -12.90
N PRO A 213 -7.87 13.76 -11.96
CA PRO A 213 -6.97 12.61 -11.96
C PRO A 213 -7.04 11.83 -13.29
N ARG A 214 -5.86 11.54 -13.89
CA ARG A 214 -5.72 10.81 -15.16
C ARG A 214 -5.21 9.40 -14.88
N ILE A 215 -5.85 8.39 -15.44
CA ILE A 215 -5.42 6.99 -15.31
C ILE A 215 -4.09 6.79 -16.05
N VAL A 216 -3.11 6.20 -15.38
CA VAL A 216 -1.79 5.82 -15.91
C VAL A 216 -1.70 4.31 -16.14
N LEU A 217 -2.14 3.52 -15.16
CA LEU A 217 -2.19 2.08 -15.23
C LEU A 217 -3.52 1.60 -14.63
N ALA A 218 -4.21 0.71 -15.31
CA ALA A 218 -5.51 0.20 -14.87
C ALA A 218 -5.54 -1.32 -14.85
N HIS A 219 -6.59 -1.88 -14.24
CA HIS A 219 -6.87 -3.31 -14.23
C HIS A 219 -5.79 -4.18 -13.62
N LEU A 220 -5.11 -3.68 -12.57
CA LEU A 220 -4.17 -4.49 -11.82
C LEU A 220 -4.88 -5.70 -11.18
N PRO A 221 -4.28 -6.91 -11.20
CA PRO A 221 -4.82 -8.09 -10.53
C PRO A 221 -4.62 -8.05 -9.00
N VAL A 222 -4.32 -6.87 -8.44
CA VAL A 222 -3.91 -6.67 -7.05
C VAL A 222 -4.55 -5.41 -6.45
N TYR A 223 -4.39 -5.26 -5.15
CA TYR A 223 -4.67 -4.04 -4.40
C TYR A 223 -3.35 -3.28 -4.21
N PRO A 224 -3.06 -2.25 -5.04
CA PRO A 224 -1.81 -1.51 -4.96
C PRO A 224 -1.72 -0.70 -3.66
N SER A 225 -0.51 -0.60 -3.10
CA SER A 225 -0.20 0.17 -1.90
C SER A 225 0.82 1.28 -2.18
N ARG A 226 1.96 1.33 -1.47
CA ARG A 226 2.90 2.44 -1.59
C ARG A 226 3.71 2.40 -2.89
N LEU A 227 4.21 3.57 -3.24
CA LEU A 227 5.09 3.83 -4.36
C LEU A 227 6.39 4.45 -3.86
N SER A 228 7.52 4.04 -4.44
CA SER A 228 8.82 4.69 -4.26
C SER A 228 9.56 4.85 -5.58
N LYS A 229 10.49 5.80 -5.67
CA LYS A 229 11.34 5.95 -6.85
C LYS A 229 12.34 4.79 -6.92
N ALA A 230 12.67 4.36 -8.14
CA ALA A 230 13.72 3.39 -8.39
C ALA A 230 14.96 4.08 -8.97
N SER A 231 16.16 3.63 -8.61
CA SER A 231 17.43 4.27 -8.96
C SER A 231 17.67 4.33 -10.47
N GLY A 232 17.27 3.34 -11.23
CA GLY A 232 17.35 3.32 -12.70
C GLY A 232 16.21 4.06 -13.42
N GLY A 233 15.48 4.95 -12.73
CA GLY A 233 14.26 5.58 -13.24
C GLY A 233 13.03 4.70 -13.05
N GLY A 234 11.83 5.28 -13.12
CA GLY A 234 10.56 4.59 -12.82
C GLY A 234 10.33 4.35 -11.33
N TYR A 235 9.60 3.28 -10.97
CA TYR A 235 9.05 3.14 -9.63
C TYR A 235 9.02 1.70 -9.15
N TRP A 236 8.99 1.52 -7.84
CA TRP A 236 8.55 0.33 -7.15
C TRP A 236 7.13 0.55 -6.65
N LEU A 237 6.23 -0.35 -7.00
CA LEU A 237 4.85 -0.38 -6.53
C LEU A 237 4.67 -1.63 -5.68
N THR A 238 4.26 -1.46 -4.44
CA THR A 238 3.88 -2.57 -3.58
C THR A 238 2.39 -2.87 -3.73
N ALA A 239 2.00 -4.11 -3.48
CA ALA A 239 0.61 -4.51 -3.41
C ALA A 239 0.42 -5.42 -2.18
N PHE A 240 -0.53 -5.04 -1.33
CA PHE A 240 -0.70 -5.74 -0.06
C PHE A 240 -1.45 -7.06 -0.17
N THR A 241 -2.20 -7.29 -1.28
CA THR A 241 -2.77 -8.60 -1.59
C THR A 241 -3.23 -8.68 -3.05
N ALA A 242 -3.50 -9.90 -3.51
CA ALA A 242 -4.07 -10.18 -4.82
C ALA A 242 -5.60 -10.06 -4.80
N ARG A 243 -6.18 -9.72 -5.94
CA ARG A 243 -7.62 -9.80 -6.18
C ARG A 243 -8.04 -11.25 -6.36
N THR A 244 -9.24 -11.58 -5.94
CA THR A 244 -9.84 -12.91 -6.20
C THR A 244 -11.27 -12.75 -6.70
N GLN A 245 -11.71 -13.63 -7.59
CA GLN A 245 -13.07 -13.61 -8.10
C GLN A 245 -14.12 -13.72 -6.98
N LEU A 246 -13.81 -14.46 -5.92
CA LEU A 246 -14.73 -14.59 -4.79
C LEU A 246 -14.93 -13.27 -4.06
N ILE A 247 -13.85 -12.53 -3.77
CA ILE A 247 -13.98 -11.23 -3.11
C ILE A 247 -14.73 -10.25 -4.02
N GLU A 248 -14.41 -10.19 -5.30
CA GLU A 248 -15.11 -9.36 -6.28
C GLU A 248 -16.61 -9.71 -6.36
N PHE A 249 -16.96 -11.00 -6.26
CA PHE A 249 -18.36 -11.44 -6.17
C PHE A 249 -19.01 -10.95 -4.87
N VAL A 250 -18.40 -11.17 -3.71
CA VAL A 250 -18.93 -10.73 -2.40
C VAL A 250 -19.16 -9.22 -2.36
N LEU A 251 -18.25 -8.43 -2.94
CA LEU A 251 -18.42 -6.97 -3.02
C LEU A 251 -19.69 -6.57 -3.78
N ARG A 252 -20.22 -7.42 -4.66
CA ARG A 252 -21.44 -7.18 -5.45
C ARG A 252 -22.71 -7.74 -4.85
N GLU A 253 -22.60 -8.60 -3.84
CA GLU A 253 -23.73 -9.21 -3.15
C GLU A 253 -24.12 -8.39 -1.91
N PRO A 254 -24.90 -7.31 -2.04
CA PRO A 254 -25.12 -6.35 -0.95
C PRO A 254 -25.82 -6.98 0.26
N ALA A 255 -26.73 -7.92 0.07
CA ALA A 255 -27.41 -8.60 1.16
C ALA A 255 -26.44 -9.46 1.98
N TYR A 256 -25.67 -10.31 1.32
CA TYR A 256 -24.65 -11.14 1.95
C TYR A 256 -23.58 -10.30 2.64
N ARG A 257 -23.02 -9.31 1.94
CA ARG A 257 -21.95 -8.45 2.45
C ARG A 257 -22.38 -7.70 3.71
N LYS A 258 -23.54 -7.04 3.70
CA LYS A 258 -24.06 -6.31 4.87
C LYS A 258 -24.30 -7.24 6.06
N ARG A 259 -24.86 -8.43 5.81
CA ARG A 259 -25.09 -9.42 6.85
C ARG A 259 -23.78 -9.94 7.43
N MET A 260 -22.79 -10.27 6.58
CA MET A 260 -21.46 -10.67 7.01
C MET A 260 -20.82 -9.60 7.90
N MET A 261 -20.88 -8.32 7.50
CA MET A 261 -20.31 -7.22 8.27
C MET A 261 -21.00 -7.00 9.61
N ALA A 262 -22.29 -7.32 9.72
CA ALA A 262 -23.05 -7.16 10.95
C ALA A 262 -22.89 -8.34 11.95
N GLU A 263 -22.73 -9.57 11.45
CA GLU A 263 -22.82 -10.78 12.25
C GLU A 263 -21.47 -11.47 12.47
N ILE A 264 -20.46 -11.23 11.63
CA ILE A 264 -19.19 -11.93 11.65
C ILE A 264 -18.07 -10.99 12.12
N ASP A 265 -17.18 -11.52 12.95
CA ASP A 265 -15.96 -10.82 13.35
C ASP A 265 -15.16 -10.41 12.08
N PRO A 266 -14.71 -9.15 12.00
CA PRO A 266 -13.92 -8.66 10.86
C PRO A 266 -12.73 -9.55 10.48
N ALA A 267 -12.09 -10.24 11.42
CA ALA A 267 -11.00 -11.16 11.15
C ALA A 267 -11.40 -12.33 10.22
N TYR A 268 -12.68 -12.67 10.17
CA TYR A 268 -13.24 -13.81 9.41
C TYR A 268 -14.11 -13.41 8.22
N TRP A 269 -14.17 -12.14 7.87
CA TRP A 269 -14.87 -11.71 6.65
C TRP A 269 -14.24 -12.34 5.40
N VAL A 270 -15.05 -12.58 4.39
CA VAL A 270 -14.59 -12.87 3.03
C VAL A 270 -14.07 -11.57 2.42
N ALA A 271 -12.85 -11.22 2.78
CA ALA A 271 -12.18 -9.97 2.44
C ALA A 271 -10.67 -10.24 2.22
N PRO A 272 -9.96 -9.35 1.54
CA PRO A 272 -8.51 -9.42 1.46
C PRO A 272 -7.87 -9.41 2.85
N ARG A 273 -6.73 -10.09 3.01
CA ARG A 273 -5.98 -10.17 4.26
C ARG A 273 -4.48 -10.00 3.98
N LEU A 274 -3.75 -9.54 5.01
CA LEU A 274 -2.29 -9.40 4.94
C LEU A 274 -1.58 -10.72 5.23
N ARG A 275 -2.24 -11.63 5.95
CA ARG A 275 -1.75 -13.00 6.23
C ARG A 275 -2.90 -13.98 6.23
N SER A 276 -2.61 -15.26 6.08
CA SER A 276 -3.56 -16.37 6.17
C SER A 276 -2.92 -17.55 6.89
N GLY A 277 -3.74 -18.53 7.30
CA GLY A 277 -3.27 -19.73 7.98
C GLY A 277 -3.18 -19.60 9.50
N PHE A 278 -3.76 -18.57 10.11
CA PHE A 278 -3.72 -18.33 11.56
C PHE A 278 -4.91 -18.93 12.33
N SER A 279 -5.99 -19.30 11.64
CA SER A 279 -7.18 -19.85 12.28
C SER A 279 -7.93 -20.81 11.35
N PHE A 280 -8.51 -21.88 11.91
CA PHE A 280 -9.40 -22.78 11.19
C PHE A 280 -10.75 -22.12 10.80
N LYS A 281 -11.10 -20.99 11.43
CA LYS A 281 -12.30 -20.21 11.15
C LYS A 281 -12.17 -19.30 9.93
N GLU A 282 -10.96 -19.18 9.37
CA GLU A 282 -10.77 -18.37 8.17
C GLU A 282 -11.62 -18.91 7.01
N PRO A 283 -12.35 -18.05 6.27
CA PRO A 283 -13.12 -18.51 5.12
C PRO A 283 -12.23 -19.18 4.08
N MET A 284 -12.75 -20.19 3.39
CA MET A 284 -12.11 -20.91 2.28
C MET A 284 -10.91 -21.81 2.64
N GLN A 285 -10.58 -22.01 3.89
CA GLN A 285 -9.43 -22.83 4.26
C GLN A 285 -9.58 -24.32 3.90
N GLY A 286 -10.77 -24.89 4.07
CA GLY A 286 -10.95 -26.33 3.97
C GLY A 286 -10.89 -26.85 2.51
N ALA A 287 -11.82 -26.40 1.66
CA ALA A 287 -12.03 -27.00 0.36
C ALA A 287 -11.23 -26.36 -0.78
N HIS A 288 -10.90 -25.09 -0.67
CA HIS A 288 -10.36 -24.32 -1.79
C HIS A 288 -8.86 -24.01 -1.69
N ILE A 289 -8.34 -23.78 -0.50
CA ILE A 289 -6.94 -23.37 -0.30
C ILE A 289 -6.06 -24.54 0.13
N LYS A 290 -6.58 -25.43 0.98
CA LYS A 290 -5.83 -26.58 1.51
C LYS A 290 -6.46 -27.92 1.12
N THR A 291 -5.63 -28.92 0.81
CA THR A 291 -6.01 -30.32 0.71
C THR A 291 -5.14 -31.10 1.69
N MET A 292 -5.77 -31.80 2.66
CA MET A 292 -5.07 -32.58 3.69
C MET A 292 -4.02 -31.75 4.46
N GLY A 293 -4.33 -30.48 4.74
CA GLY A 293 -3.42 -29.57 5.43
C GLY A 293 -2.37 -28.86 4.55
N VAL A 294 -2.21 -29.30 3.30
CA VAL A 294 -1.26 -28.69 2.35
C VAL A 294 -1.95 -27.59 1.55
N ILE A 295 -1.32 -26.41 1.51
CA ILE A 295 -1.81 -25.27 0.74
C ILE A 295 -1.64 -25.58 -0.74
N LYS A 296 -2.71 -25.39 -1.52
CA LYS A 296 -2.68 -25.52 -2.97
C LYS A 296 -2.07 -24.25 -3.59
N PRO A 297 -0.97 -24.31 -4.35
CA PRO A 297 -0.32 -23.15 -4.93
C PRO A 297 -1.21 -22.36 -5.93
N TRP A 298 -2.19 -23.02 -6.51
CA TRP A 298 -3.13 -22.44 -7.49
C TRP A 298 -4.45 -21.95 -6.88
N ALA A 299 -4.66 -22.14 -5.57
CA ALA A 299 -5.90 -21.70 -4.94
C ALA A 299 -5.98 -20.17 -4.91
N PRO A 300 -7.19 -19.59 -4.94
CA PRO A 300 -7.35 -18.15 -4.76
C PRO A 300 -6.77 -17.72 -3.42
N PRO A 301 -5.77 -16.84 -3.39
CA PRO A 301 -5.14 -16.43 -2.14
C PRO A 301 -6.06 -15.52 -1.34
N ARG A 302 -6.09 -15.71 -0.03
CA ARG A 302 -6.64 -14.76 0.93
C ARG A 302 -5.65 -13.62 1.21
N SER A 303 -4.37 -13.96 1.21
CA SER A 303 -3.24 -13.06 1.32
C SER A 303 -2.19 -13.38 0.26
N TYR A 304 -1.40 -12.41 -0.09
CA TYR A 304 -0.37 -12.49 -1.14
C TYR A 304 0.70 -11.44 -0.90
N GLY A 305 1.92 -11.66 -1.37
CA GLY A 305 2.98 -10.66 -1.38
C GLY A 305 3.38 -10.30 -2.79
N LEU A 306 3.46 -9.01 -3.11
CA LEU A 306 3.84 -8.56 -4.44
C LEU A 306 4.53 -7.20 -4.41
N VAL A 307 5.60 -7.11 -5.18
CA VAL A 307 6.25 -5.86 -5.57
C VAL A 307 6.36 -5.82 -7.08
N ILE A 308 6.04 -4.71 -7.69
CA ILE A 308 6.07 -4.50 -9.14
C ILE A 308 7.11 -3.42 -9.46
N ARG A 309 8.03 -3.73 -10.35
CA ARG A 309 8.92 -2.75 -10.97
C ARG A 309 8.21 -2.09 -12.13
N LEU A 310 8.08 -0.76 -12.08
CA LEU A 310 7.48 0.04 -13.14
C LEU A 310 8.54 0.87 -13.87
N ASN A 311 8.35 1.12 -15.16
CA ASN A 311 9.15 2.08 -15.92
C ASN A 311 8.78 3.54 -15.59
N ALA A 312 9.41 4.50 -16.25
CA ALA A 312 9.18 5.92 -16.03
C ALA A 312 7.75 6.36 -16.38
N GLU A 313 7.09 5.66 -17.30
CA GLU A 313 5.70 5.87 -17.71
C GLU A 313 4.68 5.18 -16.81
N GLY A 314 5.15 4.45 -15.78
CA GLY A 314 4.31 3.72 -14.83
C GLY A 314 3.80 2.37 -15.34
N GLN A 315 4.44 1.78 -16.39
CA GLN A 315 4.07 0.47 -16.92
C GLN A 315 4.92 -0.64 -16.29
N PRO A 316 4.36 -1.83 -16.01
CA PRO A 316 5.09 -2.93 -15.39
C PRO A 316 6.23 -3.45 -16.28
N LEU A 317 7.41 -3.65 -15.68
CA LEU A 317 8.57 -4.29 -16.29
C LEU A 317 8.70 -5.75 -15.85
N TYR A 318 8.61 -5.99 -14.54
CA TYR A 318 8.62 -7.30 -13.90
C TYR A 318 8.04 -7.20 -12.50
N SER A 319 7.89 -8.34 -11.83
CA SER A 319 7.33 -8.39 -10.49
C SER A 319 7.95 -9.49 -9.63
N LEU A 320 7.92 -9.28 -8.32
CA LEU A 320 8.46 -10.17 -7.29
C LEU A 320 7.31 -10.64 -6.44
N HIS A 321 7.16 -11.96 -6.30
CA HIS A 321 6.00 -12.54 -5.65
C HIS A 321 6.38 -13.39 -4.43
N SER A 322 5.46 -13.39 -3.45
CA SER A 322 5.26 -14.45 -2.48
C SER A 322 3.86 -14.99 -2.72
N ARG A 323 3.78 -16.19 -3.32
CA ARG A 323 2.51 -16.79 -3.69
C ARG A 323 1.77 -17.32 -2.46
N VAL A 324 0.59 -17.92 -2.68
CA VAL A 324 -0.29 -18.44 -1.62
C VAL A 324 0.38 -19.46 -0.69
N ASP A 325 1.40 -20.14 -1.16
CA ASP A 325 2.24 -21.10 -0.42
C ASP A 325 3.46 -20.47 0.27
N GLY A 326 3.69 -19.16 0.07
CA GLY A 326 4.71 -18.38 0.75
C GLY A 326 4.24 -17.79 2.08
N ILE A 327 5.11 -17.03 2.71
CA ILE A 327 4.87 -16.39 4.01
C ILE A 327 5.05 -14.86 3.98
N ASN A 328 5.81 -14.33 3.04
CA ASN A 328 6.12 -12.90 2.96
C ASN A 328 4.98 -12.12 2.27
N HIS A 329 3.80 -12.16 2.90
CA HIS A 329 2.58 -11.54 2.40
C HIS A 329 2.36 -10.14 2.96
N GLY A 330 1.46 -9.39 2.32
CA GLY A 330 1.11 -8.05 2.77
C GLY A 330 2.25 -7.06 2.60
N ILE A 331 2.86 -7.01 1.41
CA ILE A 331 3.93 -6.05 1.15
C ILE A 331 3.31 -4.65 1.05
N VAL A 332 3.63 -3.79 2.02
CA VAL A 332 3.05 -2.44 2.12
C VAL A 332 4.03 -1.33 1.80
N ALA A 333 5.33 -1.57 1.92
CA ALA A 333 6.37 -0.60 1.60
C ALA A 333 7.56 -1.28 0.95
N ALA A 334 8.24 -0.59 0.02
CA ALA A 334 9.50 -1.01 -0.58
C ALA A 334 10.32 0.24 -0.95
N ILE A 335 11.60 0.25 -0.60
CA ILE A 335 12.55 1.33 -0.94
C ILE A 335 13.90 0.74 -1.33
N GLU A 336 14.64 1.43 -2.18
CA GLU A 336 16.02 1.05 -2.48
C GLU A 336 16.98 1.65 -1.45
N MET A 337 17.94 0.83 -1.00
CA MET A 337 18.99 1.25 -0.07
C MET A 337 20.24 0.39 -0.29
N GLY A 338 21.40 1.03 -0.57
CA GLY A 338 22.69 0.35 -0.65
C GLY A 338 22.80 -0.72 -1.73
N GLY A 339 22.01 -0.66 -2.81
CA GLY A 339 21.98 -1.68 -3.87
C GLY A 339 21.00 -2.82 -3.60
N ASP A 340 20.24 -2.74 -2.51
CA ASP A 340 19.19 -3.68 -2.12
C ASP A 340 17.79 -3.05 -2.20
N LEU A 341 16.79 -3.88 -2.40
CA LEU A 341 15.38 -3.55 -2.17
C LEU A 341 15.02 -3.95 -0.74
N VAL A 342 14.67 -2.96 0.08
CA VAL A 342 14.22 -3.18 1.46
C VAL A 342 12.70 -3.03 1.49
N MET A 343 12.01 -4.00 2.09
CA MET A 343 10.57 -4.12 2.03
C MET A 343 9.96 -4.43 3.39
N ILE A 344 8.70 -4.04 3.59
CA ILE A 344 7.88 -4.52 4.70
C ILE A 344 6.88 -5.58 4.22
N ALA A 345 6.99 -6.77 4.78
CA ALA A 345 5.96 -7.79 4.75
C ALA A 345 5.14 -7.70 6.05
N LYS A 346 4.06 -6.93 6.02
CA LYS A 346 3.24 -6.62 7.22
C LYS A 346 2.54 -7.86 7.76
N GLY A 347 2.19 -8.82 6.89
CA GLY A 347 1.54 -10.07 7.29
C GLY A 347 2.32 -10.86 8.32
N PRO A 348 3.59 -11.24 8.07
CA PRO A 348 4.44 -11.93 9.03
C PRO A 348 5.20 -10.98 9.99
N GLY A 349 5.06 -9.66 9.84
CA GLY A 349 5.78 -8.68 10.68
C GLY A 349 7.27 -8.62 10.38
N ARG A 350 7.67 -8.58 9.09
CA ARG A 350 9.10 -8.64 8.71
C ARG A 350 9.54 -7.45 7.91
N VAL A 351 10.79 -7.02 8.15
CA VAL A 351 11.57 -6.18 7.23
C VAL A 351 12.47 -7.11 6.42
N LEU A 352 12.33 -7.06 5.10
CA LEU A 352 13.00 -7.94 4.16
C LEU A 352 14.05 -7.18 3.36
N ARG A 353 15.12 -7.87 2.92
CA ARG A 353 16.14 -7.36 2.02
C ARG A 353 16.33 -8.29 0.83
N LEU A 354 16.38 -7.74 -0.36
CA LEU A 354 16.66 -8.47 -1.59
C LEU A 354 17.66 -7.70 -2.44
N PRO A 355 18.82 -8.31 -2.82
CA PRO A 355 19.78 -7.66 -3.71
C PRO A 355 19.16 -7.32 -5.06
N LEU A 356 19.42 -6.10 -5.57
CA LEU A 356 18.98 -5.65 -6.89
C LEU A 356 19.90 -6.11 -8.03
N ALA A 357 21.16 -6.45 -7.70
CA ALA A 357 22.13 -6.90 -8.70
C ALA A 357 21.63 -8.17 -9.43
N GLY A 358 21.63 -8.13 -10.76
CA GLY A 358 21.16 -9.24 -11.62
C GLY A 358 19.65 -9.42 -11.69
N LEU A 359 18.87 -8.67 -10.88
CA LEU A 359 17.42 -8.89 -10.80
C LEU A 359 16.71 -8.54 -12.12
N ALA A 360 17.09 -7.46 -12.78
CA ALA A 360 16.49 -7.06 -14.06
C ALA A 360 16.79 -8.05 -15.18
N GLU A 361 18.00 -8.63 -15.21
CA GLU A 361 18.42 -9.62 -16.21
C GLU A 361 17.66 -10.94 -16.05
N GLU A 362 17.40 -11.36 -14.80
CA GLU A 362 16.62 -12.57 -14.49
C GLU A 362 15.21 -12.52 -15.09
N PHE A 363 14.61 -11.33 -15.20
CA PHE A 363 13.25 -11.14 -15.71
C PHE A 363 13.18 -10.61 -17.16
N SER A 364 14.33 -10.38 -17.81
CA SER A 364 14.41 -9.93 -19.21
C SER A 364 14.44 -11.12 -20.20
N SER A 365 14.60 -12.34 -19.69
CA SER A 365 14.61 -13.59 -20.44
C SER A 365 13.22 -14.23 -20.42
#